data_d2bd1db88fd8e396bda0c6c81d296b62
#
_entry.id   d2bd1db88fd8e396bda0c6c81d296b62
#
_cell.length_a   1.000
_cell.length_b   1.000
_cell.length_c   1.000
_cell.angle_alpha   90.00
_cell.angle_beta   90.00
_cell.angle_gamma   90.00
#
_symmetry.space_group_name_H-M   'P 1'
#
loop_
_entity.id
_entity.type
_entity.pdbx_description
1 polymer ?
#
loop_
_entity_poly.entity_id
_entity_poly.type
_entity_poly.pdbx_seq_one_letter_code
_entity_poly.pdbx_strand_id
1 'polypeptide(L)'
;IKKSIGKFIAFIDADDIWHKDKLNKQLKFMYNKKSVASHTSYQIINENGKVLSDRPAKQLNYSDLLNSCDIGLSTVMIKKILFQKNILFPNLKTKEDYVLWLKLSKKGIVFDAIETNLAKWRSSKLSLSSSTIQKIKDAFLVYSKYEKLSMSISLYRVLILSLSYIKKKIKNI
;
A
#
# COMPACT_ATOMS: atom_id res chain seq x y z
N ILE A 1 -10.41 -11.59 3.70
CA ILE A 1 -11.54 -10.74 3.31
C ILE A 1 -12.87 -11.52 3.39
N LYS A 2 -13.00 -12.65 2.70
CA LYS A 2 -14.28 -13.42 2.66
C LYS A 2 -14.79 -13.84 4.03
N LYS A 3 -13.90 -14.25 4.93
CA LYS A 3 -14.25 -14.74 6.29
C LYS A 3 -14.46 -13.60 7.31
N SER A 4 -14.09 -12.36 6.99
CA SER A 4 -14.27 -11.24 7.92
C SER A 4 -15.76 -10.89 8.04
N ILE A 5 -16.23 -10.56 9.25
CA ILE A 5 -17.63 -10.19 9.55
C ILE A 5 -17.76 -8.68 9.87
N GLY A 6 -16.65 -8.00 10.18
CA GLY A 6 -16.64 -6.59 10.55
C GLY A 6 -17.01 -5.64 9.40
N LYS A 7 -17.45 -4.44 9.74
CA LYS A 7 -17.77 -3.36 8.78
C LYS A 7 -16.52 -2.79 8.10
N PHE A 8 -15.36 -2.90 8.75
CA PHE A 8 -14.06 -2.48 8.26
C PHE A 8 -13.11 -3.66 8.20
N ILE A 9 -12.17 -3.61 7.27
CA ILE A 9 -11.06 -4.55 7.14
C ILE A 9 -9.78 -3.77 7.29
N ALA A 10 -8.92 -4.21 8.20
CA ALA A 10 -7.54 -3.75 8.33
C ALA A 10 -6.61 -4.92 8.05
N PHE A 11 -5.46 -4.64 7.45
CA PHE A 11 -4.48 -5.64 7.04
C PHE A 11 -3.21 -5.50 7.86
N ILE A 12 -2.58 -6.62 8.16
CA ILE A 12 -1.25 -6.67 8.78
C ILE A 12 -0.47 -7.83 8.18
N ASP A 13 0.79 -7.57 7.81
CA ASP A 13 1.74 -8.63 7.46
C ASP A 13 2.26 -9.29 8.75
N ALA A 14 2.59 -10.56 8.67
CA ALA A 14 2.91 -11.38 9.85
C ALA A 14 4.16 -10.90 10.61
N ASP A 15 5.07 -10.19 9.94
CA ASP A 15 6.32 -9.65 10.48
C ASP A 15 6.25 -8.15 10.82
N ASP A 16 5.12 -7.48 10.54
CA ASP A 16 4.89 -6.08 10.84
C ASP A 16 4.35 -5.85 12.26
N ILE A 17 4.43 -4.62 12.73
CA ILE A 17 3.97 -4.23 14.06
C ILE A 17 2.98 -3.08 13.95
N TRP A 18 1.82 -3.21 14.60
CA TRP A 18 0.91 -2.10 14.82
C TRP A 18 1.15 -1.39 16.14
N HIS A 19 0.96 -0.07 16.14
CA HIS A 19 0.80 0.67 17.38
C HIS A 19 -0.49 0.21 18.08
N LYS A 20 -0.48 0.10 19.40
CA LYS A 20 -1.61 -0.38 20.21
C LYS A 20 -2.94 0.35 19.92
N ASP A 21 -2.87 1.64 19.62
CA ASP A 21 -4.03 2.48 19.37
C ASP A 21 -4.41 2.59 17.88
N LYS A 22 -3.71 1.87 16.98
CA LYS A 22 -3.91 2.03 15.53
C LYS A 22 -5.37 1.87 15.12
N LEU A 23 -5.97 0.77 15.48
CA LEU A 23 -7.35 0.47 15.07
C LEU A 23 -8.32 1.52 15.59
N ASN A 24 -8.18 1.91 16.85
CA ASN A 24 -9.07 2.91 17.48
C ASN A 24 -8.92 4.28 16.82
N LYS A 25 -7.69 4.78 16.67
CA LYS A 25 -7.41 6.09 16.04
C LYS A 25 -7.87 6.11 14.59
N GLN A 26 -7.59 5.06 13.83
CA GLN A 26 -7.96 4.98 12.42
C GLN A 26 -9.47 4.87 12.24
N LEU A 27 -10.15 4.09 13.07
CA LEU A 27 -11.60 3.96 13.04
C LEU A 27 -12.29 5.29 13.38
N LYS A 28 -11.85 5.96 14.44
CA LYS A 28 -12.37 7.30 14.84
C LYS A 28 -12.18 8.33 13.71
N PHE A 29 -11.01 8.35 13.09
CA PHE A 29 -10.73 9.22 11.94
C PHE A 29 -11.70 8.93 10.78
N MET A 30 -11.88 7.65 10.41
CA MET A 30 -12.75 7.26 9.31
C MET A 30 -14.22 7.61 9.56
N TYR A 31 -14.69 7.51 10.80
CA TYR A 31 -16.04 7.97 11.16
C TYR A 31 -16.18 9.48 11.05
N ASN A 32 -15.25 10.23 11.65
CA ASN A 32 -15.31 11.70 11.68
C ASN A 32 -15.22 12.29 10.26
N LYS A 33 -14.36 11.74 9.42
CA LYS A 33 -14.15 12.21 8.03
C LYS A 33 -15.12 11.58 7.02
N LYS A 34 -15.99 10.68 7.47
CA LYS A 34 -16.86 9.85 6.60
C LYS A 34 -16.05 9.08 5.53
N SER A 35 -14.79 8.78 5.84
CA SER A 35 -13.86 8.09 4.95
C SER A 35 -14.27 6.65 4.70
N VAL A 36 -13.99 6.13 3.51
CA VAL A 36 -14.24 4.74 3.12
C VAL A 36 -12.95 3.92 3.01
N ALA A 37 -11.82 4.58 2.84
CA ALA A 37 -10.49 3.99 2.82
C ALA A 37 -9.47 4.97 3.43
N SER A 38 -8.61 4.49 4.30
CA SER A 38 -7.57 5.29 4.93
C SER A 38 -6.28 4.50 5.07
N HIS A 39 -5.17 5.22 5.16
CA HIS A 39 -3.88 4.65 5.52
C HIS A 39 -3.14 5.58 6.49
N THR A 40 -2.12 5.06 7.16
CA THR A 40 -1.37 5.81 8.17
C THR A 40 0.07 6.00 7.74
N SER A 41 0.77 6.98 8.30
CA SER A 41 2.22 6.99 8.31
C SER A 41 2.75 5.73 8.98
N TYR A 42 3.96 5.32 8.60
CA TYR A 42 4.62 4.15 9.18
C TYR A 42 6.14 4.33 9.21
N GLN A 43 6.78 3.52 10.02
CA GLN A 43 8.23 3.43 10.11
C GLN A 43 8.72 2.17 9.41
N ILE A 44 9.86 2.27 8.74
CA ILE A 44 10.61 1.09 8.29
C ILE A 44 11.57 0.71 9.41
N ILE A 45 11.52 -0.54 9.85
CA ILE A 45 12.42 -1.10 10.86
C ILE A 45 13.25 -2.24 10.27
N ASN A 46 14.43 -2.48 10.82
CA ASN A 46 15.22 -3.66 10.51
C ASN A 46 14.72 -4.90 11.28
N GLU A 47 15.36 -6.04 11.09
CA GLU A 47 15.03 -7.31 11.77
C GLU A 47 15.06 -7.18 13.30
N ASN A 48 15.96 -6.35 13.85
CA ASN A 48 16.12 -6.09 15.29
C ASN A 48 15.15 -5.00 15.82
N GLY A 49 14.26 -4.47 15.00
CA GLY A 49 13.31 -3.42 15.39
C GLY A 49 13.84 -1.98 15.39
N LYS A 50 15.12 -1.76 15.00
CA LYS A 50 15.69 -0.41 14.87
C LYS A 50 15.04 0.33 13.70
N VAL A 51 14.60 1.56 13.94
CA VAL A 51 14.02 2.43 12.91
C VAL A 51 15.10 2.83 11.89
N LEU A 52 14.80 2.63 10.62
CA LEU A 52 15.64 2.98 9.48
C LEU A 52 15.16 4.25 8.79
N SER A 53 13.85 4.43 8.66
CA SER A 53 13.26 5.63 8.04
C SER A 53 11.78 5.76 8.34
N ASP A 54 11.25 6.97 8.17
CA ASP A 54 9.83 7.26 8.23
C ASP A 54 9.20 7.30 6.83
N ARG A 55 7.94 6.97 6.76
CA ARG A 55 7.10 7.05 5.56
C ARG A 55 5.82 7.83 5.89
N PRO A 56 5.82 9.15 5.66
CA PRO A 56 4.65 9.96 5.92
C PRO A 56 3.51 9.60 4.98
N ALA A 57 2.31 9.49 5.52
CA ALA A 57 1.10 9.33 4.73
C ALA A 57 0.70 10.66 4.10
N LYS A 58 0.14 10.58 2.90
CA LYS A 58 -0.52 11.68 2.20
C LYS A 58 -1.79 11.17 1.55
N GLN A 59 -2.76 12.04 1.35
CA GLN A 59 -3.97 11.68 0.61
C GLN A 59 -3.60 11.27 -0.82
N LEU A 60 -4.13 10.14 -1.29
CA LEU A 60 -3.78 9.56 -2.58
C LEU A 60 -5.02 9.20 -3.37
N ASN A 61 -5.03 9.65 -4.61
CA ASN A 61 -5.99 9.29 -5.64
C ASN A 61 -5.36 8.35 -6.68
N TYR A 62 -6.11 7.98 -7.71
CA TYR A 62 -5.64 7.08 -8.76
C TYR A 62 -4.42 7.61 -9.52
N SER A 63 -4.39 8.90 -9.85
CA SER A 63 -3.25 9.50 -10.55
C SER A 63 -1.97 9.47 -9.72
N ASP A 64 -2.08 9.74 -8.41
CA ASP A 64 -0.95 9.66 -7.49
C ASP A 64 -0.40 8.23 -7.41
N LEU A 65 -1.31 7.25 -7.25
CA LEU A 65 -0.95 5.84 -7.15
C LEU A 65 -0.35 5.29 -8.44
N LEU A 66 -0.74 5.77 -9.63
CA LEU A 66 -0.09 5.36 -10.88
C LEU A 66 1.40 5.70 -10.94
N ASN A 67 1.85 6.68 -10.17
CA ASN A 67 3.23 7.16 -10.18
C ASN A 67 4.06 6.66 -8.98
N SER A 68 3.41 6.17 -7.92
CA SER A 68 4.10 5.79 -6.70
C SER A 68 3.30 4.80 -5.85
N CYS A 69 3.94 3.70 -5.44
CA CYS A 69 3.38 2.74 -4.49
C CYS A 69 3.67 3.23 -3.06
N ASP A 70 2.82 4.13 -2.54
CA ASP A 70 3.05 4.82 -1.26
C ASP A 70 2.23 4.24 -0.09
N ILE A 71 1.32 3.34 -0.36
CA ILE A 71 0.45 2.73 0.65
C ILE A 71 1.00 1.35 1.04
N GLY A 72 1.50 1.21 2.24
CA GLY A 72 1.88 -0.10 2.79
C GLY A 72 0.65 -0.86 3.29
N LEU A 73 0.61 -2.17 3.04
CA LEU A 73 -0.52 -3.04 3.38
C LEU A 73 -0.92 -2.89 4.86
N SER A 74 0.03 -2.99 5.77
CA SER A 74 -0.20 -2.94 7.22
C SER A 74 -0.67 -1.59 7.75
N THR A 75 -0.72 -0.55 6.90
CA THR A 75 -1.23 0.78 7.27
C THR A 75 -2.71 0.98 6.98
N VAL A 76 -3.29 0.11 6.16
CA VAL A 76 -4.60 0.33 5.52
C VAL A 76 -5.76 -0.14 6.40
N MET A 77 -6.85 0.64 6.35
CA MET A 77 -8.19 0.25 6.79
C MET A 77 -9.22 0.68 5.74
N ILE A 78 -10.13 -0.22 5.37
CA ILE A 78 -11.11 -0.02 4.29
C ILE A 78 -12.49 -0.51 4.75
N LYS A 79 -13.57 0.18 4.36
CA LYS A 79 -14.93 -0.34 4.53
C LYS A 79 -15.11 -1.63 3.74
N LYS A 80 -15.57 -2.70 4.41
CA LYS A 80 -15.76 -4.03 3.80
C LYS A 80 -16.65 -4.00 2.57
N ILE A 81 -17.63 -3.10 2.51
CA ILE A 81 -18.56 -2.96 1.37
C ILE A 81 -17.84 -2.69 0.03
N LEU A 82 -16.61 -2.17 0.04
CA LEU A 82 -15.82 -1.94 -1.16
C LEU A 82 -15.27 -3.23 -1.79
N PHE A 83 -15.22 -4.33 -1.03
CA PHE A 83 -14.77 -5.65 -1.52
C PHE A 83 -15.93 -6.44 -2.15
N GLN A 84 -16.49 -5.93 -3.24
CA GLN A 84 -17.48 -6.64 -4.04
C GLN A 84 -16.83 -7.74 -4.87
N LYS A 85 -17.67 -8.60 -5.50
CA LYS A 85 -17.34 -9.91 -6.11
C LYS A 85 -16.02 -10.01 -6.91
N ASN A 86 -15.39 -8.95 -7.38
CA ASN A 86 -14.17 -9.01 -8.20
C ASN A 86 -13.04 -8.11 -7.70
N ILE A 87 -13.14 -7.57 -6.48
CA ILE A 87 -12.11 -6.74 -5.87
C ILE A 87 -11.38 -7.57 -4.83
N LEU A 88 -10.42 -8.37 -5.27
CA LEU A 88 -9.57 -9.21 -4.45
C LEU A 88 -8.10 -9.01 -4.84
N PHE A 89 -7.21 -9.44 -3.97
CA PHE A 89 -5.79 -9.50 -4.28
C PHE A 89 -5.56 -10.41 -5.50
N PRO A 90 -4.77 -9.97 -6.48
CA PRO A 90 -4.37 -10.82 -7.59
C PRO A 90 -3.31 -11.83 -7.14
N ASN A 91 -3.10 -12.86 -7.95
CA ASN A 91 -2.00 -13.79 -7.73
C ASN A 91 -0.69 -13.19 -8.30
N LEU A 92 -0.05 -12.33 -7.50
CA LEU A 92 1.29 -11.79 -7.72
C LEU A 92 2.16 -12.14 -6.51
N LYS A 93 3.48 -12.25 -6.71
CA LYS A 93 4.43 -12.49 -5.61
C LYS A 93 4.70 -11.24 -4.80
N THR A 94 4.69 -10.09 -5.47
CA THR A 94 4.82 -8.76 -4.85
C THR A 94 3.81 -7.80 -5.50
N LYS A 95 3.49 -6.68 -4.86
CA LYS A 95 2.57 -5.64 -5.39
C LYS A 95 1.10 -6.08 -5.60
N GLU A 96 0.68 -7.18 -5.00
CA GLU A 96 -0.71 -7.62 -4.98
C GLU A 96 -1.62 -6.59 -4.30
N ASP A 97 -1.13 -5.96 -3.25
CA ASP A 97 -1.76 -4.85 -2.54
C ASP A 97 -1.88 -3.61 -3.43
N TYR A 98 -0.82 -3.29 -4.15
CA TYR A 98 -0.80 -2.14 -5.07
C TYR A 98 -1.84 -2.26 -6.19
N VAL A 99 -2.02 -3.46 -6.77
CA VAL A 99 -3.11 -3.71 -7.73
C VAL A 99 -4.47 -3.46 -7.10
N LEU A 100 -4.65 -3.87 -5.86
CA LEU A 100 -5.93 -3.65 -5.15
C LEU A 100 -6.18 -2.15 -4.92
N TRP A 101 -5.15 -1.40 -4.52
CA TRP A 101 -5.26 0.05 -4.33
C TRP A 101 -5.59 0.77 -5.64
N LEU A 102 -4.94 0.41 -6.75
CA LEU A 102 -5.24 0.95 -8.07
C LEU A 102 -6.68 0.63 -8.50
N LYS A 103 -7.15 -0.60 -8.31
CA LYS A 103 -8.54 -0.97 -8.63
C LYS A 103 -9.58 -0.17 -7.86
N LEU A 104 -9.33 0.08 -6.58
CA LEU A 104 -10.23 0.87 -5.73
C LEU A 104 -10.21 2.35 -6.15
N SER A 105 -9.03 2.93 -6.28
CA SER A 105 -8.90 4.34 -6.64
C SER A 105 -9.37 4.66 -8.05
N LYS A 106 -9.28 3.72 -8.99
CA LYS A 106 -9.89 3.83 -10.34
C LYS A 106 -11.42 3.94 -10.31
N LYS A 107 -12.05 3.45 -9.24
CA LYS A 107 -13.48 3.63 -8.96
C LYS A 107 -13.81 4.91 -8.20
N GLY A 108 -12.87 5.85 -8.09
CA GLY A 108 -13.04 7.11 -7.38
C GLY A 108 -12.79 7.03 -5.87
N ILE A 109 -12.29 5.91 -5.35
CA ILE A 109 -11.94 5.80 -3.94
C ILE A 109 -10.64 6.53 -3.67
N VAL A 110 -10.70 7.51 -2.79
CA VAL A 110 -9.53 8.24 -2.27
C VAL A 110 -9.06 7.56 -0.99
N PHE A 111 -7.76 7.38 -0.84
CA PHE A 111 -7.14 6.91 0.39
C PHE A 111 -6.78 8.12 1.26
N ASP A 112 -7.58 8.35 2.29
CA ASP A 112 -7.34 9.43 3.25
C ASP A 112 -6.14 9.11 4.13
N ALA A 113 -5.33 10.14 4.42
CA ALA A 113 -4.12 10.01 5.19
C ALA A 113 -4.31 10.33 6.67
N ILE A 114 -3.66 9.54 7.52
CA ILE A 114 -3.43 9.83 8.94
C ILE A 114 -1.92 10.01 9.13
N GLU A 115 -1.49 11.23 9.37
CA GLU A 115 -0.07 11.62 9.43
C GLU A 115 0.64 11.17 10.71
N THR A 116 0.09 10.18 11.40
CA THR A 116 0.67 9.58 12.60
C THR A 116 1.27 8.21 12.27
N ASN A 117 2.46 7.91 12.73
CA ASN A 117 3.08 6.59 12.62
C ASN A 117 2.33 5.58 13.49
N LEU A 118 1.46 4.77 12.87
CA LEU A 118 0.66 3.76 13.54
C LEU A 118 1.00 2.32 13.14
N ALA A 119 1.99 2.16 12.26
CA ALA A 119 2.51 0.86 11.86
C ALA A 119 4.04 0.91 11.71
N LYS A 120 4.69 -0.25 11.83
CA LYS A 120 6.10 -0.45 11.53
C LYS A 120 6.21 -1.58 10.52
N TRP A 121 6.79 -1.29 9.36
CA TRP A 121 7.07 -2.27 8.33
C TRP A 121 8.47 -2.83 8.51
N ARG A 122 8.59 -4.16 8.57
CA ARG A 122 9.87 -4.84 8.78
C ARG A 122 10.55 -5.12 7.45
N SER A 123 11.74 -4.55 7.29
CA SER A 123 12.62 -4.84 6.15
C SER A 123 13.53 -6.01 6.47
N SER A 124 13.30 -7.15 5.82
CA SER A 124 14.15 -8.35 5.91
C SER A 124 14.76 -8.70 4.57
N LYS A 125 15.99 -9.21 4.58
CA LYS A 125 16.67 -9.74 3.38
C LYS A 125 16.00 -10.99 2.83
N LEU A 126 15.30 -11.74 3.67
CA LEU A 126 14.58 -12.97 3.32
C LEU A 126 13.13 -12.73 2.87
N SER A 127 12.66 -11.48 2.87
CA SER A 127 11.28 -11.16 2.48
C SER A 127 11.03 -11.46 0.99
N LEU A 128 9.78 -11.81 0.65
CA LEU A 128 9.34 -11.98 -0.74
C LEU A 128 9.64 -10.73 -1.58
N SER A 129 9.62 -9.56 -0.96
CA SER A 129 9.91 -8.28 -1.59
C SER A 129 11.42 -7.93 -1.62
N SER A 130 12.34 -8.82 -1.28
CA SER A 130 13.79 -8.55 -1.36
C SER A 130 14.32 -8.54 -2.80
N SER A 131 13.77 -9.36 -3.70
CA SER A 131 14.20 -9.46 -5.09
C SER A 131 13.79 -8.26 -5.94
N THR A 132 14.77 -7.46 -6.37
CA THR A 132 14.54 -6.31 -7.26
C THR A 132 13.99 -6.73 -8.62
N ILE A 133 14.49 -7.84 -9.18
CA ILE A 133 14.03 -8.36 -10.48
C ILE A 133 12.55 -8.74 -10.40
N GLN A 134 12.15 -9.43 -9.32
CA GLN A 134 10.74 -9.80 -9.12
C GLN A 134 9.85 -8.55 -9.01
N LYS A 135 10.28 -7.54 -8.26
CA LYS A 135 9.54 -6.26 -8.14
C LYS A 135 9.33 -5.56 -9.49
N ILE A 136 10.35 -5.57 -10.37
CA ILE A 136 10.26 -4.97 -11.71
C ILE A 136 9.29 -5.77 -12.58
N LYS A 137 9.40 -7.10 -12.58
CA LYS A 137 8.47 -7.98 -13.31
C LYS A 137 7.03 -7.78 -12.87
N ASP A 138 6.79 -7.79 -11.56
CA ASP A 138 5.44 -7.60 -11.03
C ASP A 138 4.92 -6.19 -11.30
N ALA A 139 5.76 -5.14 -11.22
CA ALA A 139 5.40 -3.78 -11.60
C ALA A 139 4.98 -3.69 -13.07
N PHE A 140 5.68 -4.37 -13.97
CA PHE A 140 5.28 -4.44 -15.38
C PHE A 140 3.92 -5.13 -15.53
N LEU A 141 3.67 -6.25 -14.83
CA LEU A 141 2.38 -6.92 -14.84
C LEU A 141 1.25 -6.05 -14.28
N VAL A 142 1.53 -5.25 -13.25
CA VAL A 142 0.55 -4.27 -12.72
C VAL A 142 0.04 -3.38 -13.85
N TYR A 143 0.92 -2.78 -14.62
CA TYR A 143 0.52 -1.83 -15.67
C TYR A 143 -0.01 -2.51 -16.93
N SER A 144 0.66 -3.55 -17.44
CA SER A 144 0.27 -4.20 -18.68
C SER A 144 -0.97 -5.09 -18.55
N LYS A 145 -1.03 -5.93 -17.51
CA LYS A 145 -2.10 -6.91 -17.33
C LYS A 145 -3.29 -6.36 -16.54
N TYR A 146 -3.03 -5.67 -15.41
CA TYR A 146 -4.10 -5.25 -14.50
C TYR A 146 -4.65 -3.88 -14.84
N GLU A 147 -3.80 -2.93 -15.26
CA GLU A 147 -4.24 -1.62 -15.77
C GLU A 147 -4.51 -1.62 -17.27
N LYS A 148 -4.13 -2.68 -17.99
CA LYS A 148 -4.35 -2.85 -19.44
C LYS A 148 -3.72 -1.74 -20.29
N LEU A 149 -2.58 -1.21 -19.87
CA LEU A 149 -1.83 -0.21 -20.62
C LEU A 149 -1.01 -0.87 -21.74
N SER A 150 -0.71 -0.13 -22.81
CA SER A 150 0.20 -0.61 -23.86
C SER A 150 1.58 -0.94 -23.30
N MET A 151 2.36 -1.73 -24.02
CA MET A 151 3.70 -2.16 -23.59
C MET A 151 4.62 -0.96 -23.33
N SER A 152 4.63 0.02 -24.25
CA SER A 152 5.46 1.23 -24.13
C SER A 152 5.09 2.07 -22.90
N ILE A 153 3.78 2.29 -22.68
CA ILE A 153 3.29 3.01 -21.50
C ILE A 153 3.61 2.23 -20.22
N SER A 154 3.47 0.92 -20.23
CA SER A 154 3.77 0.08 -19.05
C SER A 154 5.25 0.17 -18.67
N LEU A 155 6.17 0.11 -19.63
CA LEU A 155 7.62 0.30 -19.40
C LEU A 155 7.92 1.69 -18.85
N TYR A 156 7.33 2.72 -19.41
CA TYR A 156 7.46 4.10 -18.91
C TYR A 156 6.99 4.23 -17.45
N ARG A 157 5.85 3.62 -17.11
CA ARG A 157 5.33 3.62 -15.73
C ARG A 157 6.23 2.88 -14.76
N VAL A 158 6.80 1.74 -15.16
CA VAL A 158 7.80 1.00 -14.36
C VAL A 158 9.03 1.89 -14.08
N LEU A 159 9.49 2.63 -15.07
CA LEU A 159 10.61 3.58 -14.89
C LEU A 159 10.26 4.66 -13.87
N ILE A 160 9.10 5.32 -13.99
CA ILE A 160 8.64 6.34 -13.02
C ILE A 160 8.54 5.75 -11.62
N LEU A 161 7.94 4.57 -11.46
CA LEU A 161 7.81 3.89 -10.18
C LEU A 161 9.18 3.60 -9.54
N SER A 162 10.13 3.16 -10.36
CA SER A 162 11.51 2.88 -9.92
C SER A 162 12.25 4.15 -9.50
N LEU A 163 12.14 5.23 -10.27
CA LEU A 163 12.71 6.54 -9.92
C LEU A 163 12.11 7.11 -8.64
N SER A 164 10.79 6.97 -8.49
CA SER A 164 10.08 7.38 -7.26
C SER A 164 10.59 6.61 -6.03
N TYR A 165 10.84 5.31 -6.16
CA TYR A 165 11.42 4.49 -5.08
C TYR A 165 12.84 4.94 -4.73
N ILE A 166 13.70 5.19 -5.74
CA ILE A 166 15.09 5.65 -5.54
C ILE A 166 15.11 7.00 -4.84
N LYS A 167 14.30 7.97 -5.30
CA LYS A 167 14.18 9.29 -4.64
C LYS A 167 13.82 9.18 -3.16
N LYS A 168 12.89 8.28 -2.80
CA LYS A 168 12.52 8.05 -1.40
C LYS A 168 13.64 7.42 -0.59
N LYS A 169 14.45 6.56 -1.20
CA LYS A 169 15.59 5.94 -0.53
C LYS A 169 16.69 6.98 -0.24
N ILE A 170 16.98 7.86 -1.20
CA ILE A 170 17.97 8.92 -1.05
C ILE A 170 17.53 9.96 0.01
N LYS A 171 16.27 10.36 0.01
CA LYS A 171 15.74 11.38 0.95
C LYS A 171 15.75 10.91 2.42
N ASN A 172 15.95 9.63 2.69
CA ASN A 172 15.99 9.05 4.04
C ASN A 172 17.39 8.57 4.44
N ILE A 173 18.43 8.97 3.69
CA ILE A 173 19.83 8.91 4.08
C ILE A 173 20.25 10.27 4.64
#